data_cffb4e6f0055a9a7bb7acc8749d97ae3
#
_entry.id   cffb4e6f0055a9a7bb7acc8749d97ae3
#
_cell.length_a   1.000
_cell.length_b   1.000
_cell.length_c   1.000
_cell.angle_alpha   90.00
_cell.angle_beta   90.00
_cell.angle_gamma   90.00
#
_symmetry.space_group_name_H-M   'P 1'
#
loop_
_entity.id
_entity.type
_entity.pdbx_description
1 polymer ?
#
loop_
_entity_poly.entity_id
_entity_poly.type
_entity_poly.pdbx_seq_one_letter_code
_entity_poly.pdbx_strand_id
1 'polypeptide(L)'
;TLFASQFSLIDKLTNTYYETHGTKRDKEAIYTQVRNEIEKLQTNKRYIQQLEDIVNKHKGNVMQLLRESMPEFSEMDHRLLCFIYAGFSAKAISVFTGDSVGNIYMRKSRLKAKIAQSNSENREDILRYIP
;
A
#
# COMPACT_ATOMS: atom_id res chain seq x y z
N THR A 1 -6.14 -6.89 -11.05
CA THR A 1 -4.74 -6.45 -11.10
C THR A 1 -4.56 -5.08 -10.48
N LEU A 2 -3.36 -4.73 -10.05
CA LEU A 2 -3.05 -3.38 -9.57
C LEU A 2 -3.35 -2.35 -10.64
N PHE A 3 -2.99 -2.64 -11.89
CA PHE A 3 -3.28 -1.76 -13.03
C PHE A 3 -4.78 -1.57 -13.21
N ALA A 4 -5.57 -2.64 -13.17
CA ALA A 4 -7.01 -2.53 -13.33
C ALA A 4 -7.65 -1.69 -12.22
N SER A 5 -7.18 -1.83 -10.97
CA SER A 5 -7.66 -1.03 -9.84
C SER A 5 -7.31 0.44 -10.01
N GLN A 6 -6.08 0.76 -10.45
CA GLN A 6 -5.64 2.13 -10.71
C GLN A 6 -6.44 2.78 -11.83
N PHE A 7 -6.64 2.07 -12.95
CA PHE A 7 -7.41 2.58 -14.08
C PHE A 7 -8.88 2.76 -13.71
N SER A 8 -9.45 1.86 -12.90
CA SER A 8 -10.82 1.98 -12.41
C SER A 8 -11.01 3.25 -11.57
N LEU A 9 -10.05 3.57 -10.70
CA LEU A 9 -10.09 4.79 -9.91
C LEU A 9 -9.99 6.03 -10.80
N ILE A 10 -9.06 6.04 -11.76
CA ILE A 10 -8.90 7.14 -12.71
C ILE A 10 -10.18 7.34 -13.51
N ASP A 11 -10.81 6.25 -13.98
CA ASP A 11 -12.07 6.31 -14.72
C ASP A 11 -13.18 6.93 -13.88
N LYS A 12 -13.33 6.49 -12.64
CA LYS A 12 -14.33 7.05 -11.71
C LYS A 12 -14.12 8.54 -11.48
N LEU A 13 -12.88 8.96 -11.24
CA LEU A 13 -12.55 10.38 -11.02
C LEU A 13 -12.79 11.20 -12.28
N THR A 14 -12.45 10.65 -13.46
CA THR A 14 -12.68 11.30 -14.74
C THR A 14 -14.16 11.47 -15.03
N ASN A 15 -14.98 10.45 -14.74
CA ASN A 15 -16.43 10.53 -14.89
C ASN A 15 -17.03 11.61 -14.00
N THR A 16 -16.58 11.68 -12.74
CA THR A 16 -17.00 12.73 -11.82
C THR A 16 -16.64 14.11 -12.33
N TYR A 17 -15.39 14.27 -12.83
CA TYR A 17 -14.94 15.52 -13.42
C TYR A 17 -15.80 15.93 -14.62
N TYR A 18 -16.11 14.97 -15.50
CA TYR A 18 -16.95 15.20 -16.69
C TYR A 18 -18.35 15.66 -16.31
N GLU A 19 -19.00 14.98 -15.35
CA GLU A 19 -20.36 15.29 -14.95
C GLU A 19 -20.50 16.65 -14.29
N THR A 20 -19.48 17.08 -13.63
CA THR A 20 -19.51 18.24 -12.74
C THR A 20 -18.77 19.47 -13.31
N HIS A 21 -18.06 19.36 -14.45
CA HIS A 21 -17.47 20.44 -15.25
C HIS A 21 -16.55 21.40 -14.48
N GLY A 22 -15.80 20.90 -13.48
CA GLY A 22 -14.79 21.71 -12.78
C GLY A 22 -15.34 22.76 -11.86
N THR A 23 -16.61 22.66 -11.43
CA THR A 23 -17.20 23.56 -10.43
C THR A 23 -16.66 23.28 -9.04
N LYS A 24 -16.93 24.18 -8.08
CA LYS A 24 -16.59 23.98 -6.66
C LYS A 24 -17.20 22.65 -6.15
N ARG A 25 -18.39 22.31 -6.61
CA ARG A 25 -19.09 21.07 -6.27
C ARG A 25 -18.32 19.84 -6.74
N ASP A 26 -17.60 19.94 -7.86
CA ASP A 26 -16.75 18.88 -8.40
C ASP A 26 -15.55 18.58 -7.57
N LYS A 27 -14.90 19.62 -7.13
CA LYS A 27 -13.73 19.49 -6.26
C LYS A 27 -14.11 18.76 -4.99
N GLU A 28 -15.29 19.05 -4.44
CA GLU A 28 -15.80 18.36 -3.25
C GLU A 28 -16.13 16.90 -3.54
N ALA A 29 -16.74 16.59 -4.70
CA ALA A 29 -17.09 15.23 -5.08
C ALA A 29 -15.83 14.39 -5.31
N ILE A 30 -14.84 14.93 -6.01
CA ILE A 30 -13.55 14.24 -6.25
C ILE A 30 -12.83 14.03 -4.92
N TYR A 31 -12.77 15.04 -4.06
CA TYR A 31 -12.17 14.95 -2.75
C TYR A 31 -12.82 13.84 -1.91
N THR A 32 -14.15 13.75 -1.93
CA THR A 32 -14.89 12.73 -1.20
C THR A 32 -14.55 11.33 -1.72
N GLN A 33 -14.47 11.15 -3.04
CA GLN A 33 -14.09 9.86 -3.63
C GLN A 33 -12.68 9.44 -3.22
N VAL A 34 -11.72 10.35 -3.29
CA VAL A 34 -10.34 10.09 -2.87
C VAL A 34 -10.30 9.75 -1.39
N ARG A 35 -10.99 10.52 -0.55
CA ARG A 35 -11.05 10.27 0.89
C ARG A 35 -11.63 8.89 1.20
N ASN A 36 -12.69 8.48 0.50
CA ASN A 36 -13.30 7.16 0.69
C ASN A 36 -12.32 6.02 0.36
N GLU A 37 -11.54 6.15 -0.72
CA GLU A 37 -10.51 5.17 -1.06
C GLU A 37 -9.40 5.13 -0.02
N ILE A 38 -8.98 6.29 0.49
CA ILE A 38 -7.98 6.38 1.58
C ILE A 38 -8.50 5.67 2.83
N GLU A 39 -9.77 5.92 3.23
CA GLU A 39 -10.36 5.29 4.40
C GLU A 39 -10.37 3.75 4.29
N LYS A 40 -10.61 3.21 3.12
CA LYS A 40 -10.54 1.76 2.91
C LYS A 40 -9.15 1.21 3.21
N LEU A 41 -8.10 1.91 2.78
CA LEU A 41 -6.73 1.50 3.05
C LEU A 41 -6.31 1.72 4.51
N GLN A 42 -7.00 2.61 5.23
CA GLN A 42 -6.75 2.84 6.65
C GLN A 42 -7.41 1.79 7.54
N THR A 43 -8.63 1.40 7.25
CA THR A 43 -9.48 0.70 8.22
C THR A 43 -10.16 -0.56 7.71
N ASN A 44 -10.32 -0.73 6.41
CA ASN A 44 -11.06 -1.87 5.86
C ASN A 44 -10.15 -3.08 5.71
N LYS A 45 -10.22 -4.00 6.67
CA LYS A 45 -9.36 -5.20 6.70
C LYS A 45 -9.52 -6.07 5.45
N ARG A 46 -10.73 -6.19 4.94
CA ARG A 46 -11.01 -6.99 3.73
C ARG A 46 -10.35 -6.37 2.50
N TYR A 47 -10.42 -5.05 2.38
CA TYR A 47 -9.81 -4.32 1.28
C TYR A 47 -8.29 -4.43 1.33
N ILE A 48 -7.70 -4.31 2.53
CA ILE A 48 -6.27 -4.47 2.74
C ILE A 48 -5.83 -5.90 2.42
N GLN A 49 -6.63 -6.90 2.78
CA GLN A 49 -6.35 -8.29 2.43
C GLN A 49 -6.39 -8.50 0.91
N GLN A 50 -7.33 -7.89 0.22
CA GLN A 50 -7.39 -7.94 -1.25
C GLN A 50 -6.14 -7.31 -1.87
N LEU A 51 -5.65 -6.22 -1.32
CA LEU A 51 -4.40 -5.60 -1.75
C LEU A 51 -3.22 -6.56 -1.56
N GLU A 52 -3.13 -7.21 -0.41
CA GLU A 52 -2.09 -8.22 -0.14
C GLU A 52 -2.15 -9.36 -1.15
N ASP A 53 -3.34 -9.86 -1.46
CA ASP A 53 -3.53 -10.92 -2.45
C ASP A 53 -3.05 -10.50 -3.84
N ILE A 54 -3.33 -9.26 -4.22
CA ILE A 54 -2.87 -8.70 -5.50
C ILE A 54 -1.34 -8.56 -5.52
N VAL A 55 -0.75 -8.09 -4.44
CA VAL A 55 0.72 -8.01 -4.29
C VAL A 55 1.35 -9.38 -4.43
N ASN A 56 0.80 -10.40 -3.75
CA ASN A 56 1.28 -11.77 -3.86
C ASN A 56 1.21 -12.30 -5.28
N LYS A 57 0.12 -12.02 -5.97
CA LYS A 57 -0.07 -12.47 -7.36
C LYS A 57 0.98 -11.88 -8.29
N HIS A 58 1.35 -10.62 -8.11
CA HIS A 58 2.25 -9.92 -9.02
C HIS A 58 3.72 -9.93 -8.60
N LYS A 59 4.02 -10.26 -7.35
CA LYS A 59 5.38 -10.19 -6.80
C LYS A 59 5.80 -11.48 -6.10
N GLY A 60 5.47 -12.61 -6.73
CA GLY A 60 6.01 -13.92 -6.32
C GLY A 60 5.67 -14.33 -4.90
N ASN A 61 4.46 -14.07 -4.43
CA ASN A 61 4.02 -14.39 -3.07
C ASN A 61 4.86 -13.72 -1.99
N VAL A 62 5.38 -12.53 -2.25
CA VAL A 62 6.32 -11.86 -1.35
C VAL A 62 5.76 -11.64 0.05
N MET A 63 4.46 -11.36 0.19
CA MET A 63 3.85 -11.17 1.51
C MET A 63 3.74 -12.48 2.27
N GLN A 64 3.44 -13.58 1.57
CA GLN A 64 3.44 -14.91 2.19
C GLN A 64 4.84 -15.27 2.67
N LEU A 65 5.86 -15.07 1.83
CA LEU A 65 7.26 -15.30 2.20
C LEU A 65 7.68 -14.45 3.39
N LEU A 66 7.26 -13.19 3.41
CA LEU A 66 7.55 -12.27 4.51
C LEU A 66 6.94 -12.76 5.82
N ARG A 67 5.67 -13.15 5.81
CA ARG A 67 4.98 -13.63 7.01
C ARG A 67 5.61 -14.91 7.55
N GLU A 68 6.00 -15.81 6.68
CA GLU A 68 6.68 -17.07 7.06
C GLU A 68 8.08 -16.82 7.60
N SER A 69 8.82 -15.90 6.98
CA SER A 69 10.23 -15.63 7.33
C SER A 69 10.41 -14.72 8.53
N MET A 70 9.47 -13.79 8.73
CA MET A 70 9.54 -12.78 9.78
C MET A 70 8.25 -12.78 10.62
N PRO A 71 7.94 -13.91 11.29
CA PRO A 71 6.71 -13.99 12.09
C PRO A 71 6.70 -13.04 13.30
N GLU A 72 7.87 -12.57 13.72
CA GLU A 72 8.02 -11.61 14.81
C GLU A 72 7.61 -10.19 14.43
N PHE A 73 7.48 -9.88 13.15
CA PHE A 73 6.98 -8.57 12.73
C PHE A 73 5.52 -8.41 13.12
N SER A 74 5.16 -7.21 13.58
CA SER A 74 3.77 -6.89 13.90
C SER A 74 2.92 -6.82 12.63
N GLU A 75 1.59 -6.88 12.80
CA GLU A 75 0.67 -6.71 11.68
C GLU A 75 0.84 -5.31 11.03
N MET A 76 1.17 -4.30 11.83
CA MET A 76 1.45 -2.96 11.31
C MET A 76 2.72 -2.94 10.45
N ASP A 77 3.74 -3.72 10.82
CA ASP A 77 4.97 -3.86 10.02
C ASP A 77 4.67 -4.56 8.69
N HIS A 78 3.91 -5.66 8.73
CA HIS A 78 3.50 -6.37 7.51
C HIS A 78 2.68 -5.47 6.59
N ARG A 79 1.78 -4.69 7.16
CA ARG A 79 0.95 -3.75 6.40
C ARG A 79 1.79 -2.66 5.74
N LEU A 80 2.75 -2.11 6.46
CA LEU A 80 3.68 -1.11 5.90
C LEU A 80 4.42 -1.67 4.69
N LEU A 81 4.98 -2.87 4.83
CA LEU A 81 5.69 -3.51 3.73
C LEU A 81 4.76 -3.85 2.56
N CYS A 82 3.52 -4.24 2.84
CA CYS A 82 2.52 -4.46 1.80
C CYS A 82 2.29 -3.20 0.97
N PHE A 83 2.14 -2.05 1.62
CA PHE A 83 1.99 -0.77 0.92
C PHE A 83 3.23 -0.44 0.06
N ILE A 84 4.42 -0.72 0.59
CA ILE A 84 5.66 -0.52 -0.16
C ILE A 84 5.70 -1.43 -1.39
N TYR A 85 5.39 -2.71 -1.23
CA TYR A 85 5.34 -3.67 -2.35
C TYR A 85 4.29 -3.29 -3.39
N ALA A 86 3.18 -2.69 -2.96
CA ALA A 86 2.13 -2.21 -3.86
C ALA A 86 2.56 -0.98 -4.68
N GLY A 87 3.68 -0.35 -4.31
CA GLY A 87 4.22 0.79 -5.04
C GLY A 87 3.78 2.15 -4.52
N PHE A 88 3.15 2.22 -3.35
CA PHE A 88 2.76 3.50 -2.77
C PHE A 88 3.97 4.30 -2.30
N SER A 89 3.90 5.62 -2.49
CA SER A 89 4.92 6.55 -2.01
C SER A 89 4.89 6.67 -0.48
N ALA A 90 5.98 7.16 0.10
CA ALA A 90 6.04 7.43 1.54
C ALA A 90 4.98 8.44 1.98
N LYS A 91 4.66 9.42 1.13
CA LYS A 91 3.58 10.38 1.41
C LYS A 91 2.22 9.71 1.49
N ALA A 92 1.91 8.83 0.53
CA ALA A 92 0.66 8.08 0.54
C ALA A 92 0.57 7.17 1.76
N ILE A 93 1.63 6.42 2.05
CA ILE A 93 1.68 5.53 3.20
C ILE A 93 1.53 6.30 4.52
N SER A 94 2.11 7.49 4.62
CA SER A 94 1.94 8.40 5.75
C SER A 94 0.45 8.68 6.01
N VAL A 95 -0.31 8.95 4.95
CA VAL A 95 -1.77 9.18 5.05
C VAL A 95 -2.49 7.91 5.51
N PHE A 96 -2.15 6.75 4.94
CA PHE A 96 -2.83 5.49 5.27
C PHE A 96 -2.57 5.02 6.70
N THR A 97 -1.38 5.31 7.24
CA THR A 97 -0.96 4.80 8.56
C THR A 97 -1.08 5.82 9.67
N GLY A 98 -1.15 7.10 9.34
CA GLY A 98 -1.10 8.18 10.33
C GLY A 98 0.30 8.52 10.82
N ASP A 99 1.34 7.83 10.33
CA ASP A 99 2.73 8.13 10.67
C ASP A 99 3.27 9.27 9.82
N SER A 100 4.29 9.96 10.32
CA SER A 100 5.01 10.95 9.53
C SER A 100 5.81 10.30 8.41
N VAL A 101 6.10 11.04 7.35
CA VAL A 101 6.95 10.56 6.25
C VAL A 101 8.32 10.13 6.76
N GLY A 102 8.91 10.88 7.70
CA GLY A 102 10.18 10.53 8.31
C GLY A 102 10.13 9.17 9.04
N ASN A 103 9.06 8.93 9.79
CA ASN A 103 8.85 7.63 10.46
C ASN A 103 8.70 6.49 9.47
N ILE A 104 8.02 6.72 8.35
CA ILE A 104 7.88 5.71 7.29
C ILE A 104 9.27 5.31 6.77
N TYR A 105 10.13 6.26 6.47
CA TYR A 105 11.50 5.97 6.01
C TYR A 105 12.32 5.24 7.07
N MET A 106 12.23 5.66 8.32
CA MET A 106 12.94 5.01 9.43
C MET A 106 12.49 3.57 9.63
N ARG A 107 11.18 3.35 9.64
CA ARG A 107 10.60 2.01 9.79
C ARG A 107 10.98 1.10 8.63
N LYS A 108 10.91 1.62 7.41
CA LYS A 108 11.32 0.87 6.21
C LYS A 108 12.78 0.43 6.33
N SER A 109 13.68 1.34 6.67
CA SER A 109 15.10 1.02 6.83
C SER A 109 15.34 -0.02 7.91
N ARG A 110 14.66 0.11 9.05
CA ARG A 110 14.79 -0.85 10.16
C ARG A 110 14.30 -2.24 9.77
N LEU A 111 13.13 -2.32 9.14
CA LEU A 111 12.56 -3.60 8.72
C LEU A 111 13.41 -4.26 7.65
N LYS A 112 13.90 -3.47 6.70
CA LYS A 112 14.81 -3.94 5.65
C LYS A 112 16.09 -4.52 6.24
N ALA A 113 16.68 -3.85 7.23
CA ALA A 113 17.87 -4.33 7.93
C ALA A 113 17.61 -5.64 8.66
N LYS A 114 16.48 -5.77 9.34
CA LYS A 114 16.11 -7.00 10.03
C LYS A 114 15.93 -8.18 9.08
N ILE A 115 15.32 -7.94 7.93
CA ILE A 115 15.18 -8.96 6.89
C ILE A 115 16.55 -9.38 6.36
N ALA A 116 17.43 -8.41 6.08
CA ALA A 116 18.76 -8.67 5.57
C ALA A 116 19.62 -9.48 6.56
N GLN A 117 19.40 -9.29 7.86
CA GLN A 117 20.12 -10.00 8.92
C GLN A 117 19.50 -11.35 9.29
N SER A 118 18.33 -11.66 8.76
CA SER A 118 17.65 -12.93 9.05
C SER A 118 18.35 -14.11 8.36
N ASN A 119 18.09 -15.31 8.85
CA ASN A 119 18.61 -16.54 8.26
C ASN A 119 17.65 -17.15 7.23
N SER A 120 16.64 -16.40 6.80
CA SER A 120 15.64 -16.91 5.87
C SER A 120 16.24 -17.18 4.50
N GLU A 121 15.88 -18.32 3.92
CA GLU A 121 16.21 -18.66 2.54
C GLU A 121 15.54 -17.72 1.54
N ASN A 122 14.46 -17.08 1.95
CA ASN A 122 13.68 -16.17 1.10
C ASN A 122 14.11 -14.70 1.21
N ARG A 123 15.17 -14.44 1.95
CA ARG A 123 15.66 -13.09 2.24
C ARG A 123 15.83 -12.23 0.98
N GLU A 124 16.46 -12.77 -0.05
CA GLU A 124 16.72 -12.04 -1.28
C GLU A 124 15.43 -11.71 -2.04
N ASP A 125 14.49 -12.66 -2.09
CA ASP A 125 13.20 -12.45 -2.75
C ASP A 125 12.38 -11.37 -2.01
N ILE A 126 12.41 -11.40 -0.69
CA ILE A 126 11.70 -10.42 0.15
C ILE A 126 12.29 -9.02 -0.06
N LEU A 127 13.62 -8.90 -0.11
CA LEU A 127 14.32 -7.62 -0.26
C LEU A 127 14.23 -7.05 -1.68
N ARG A 128 13.99 -7.88 -2.68
CA ARG A 128 14.04 -7.47 -4.10
C ARG A 128 13.16 -6.28 -4.40
N TYR A 129 11.99 -6.21 -3.80
CA TYR A 129 10.97 -5.19 -4.07
C TYR A 129 10.92 -4.07 -3.03
N ILE A 130 11.86 -4.04 -2.08
CA ILE A 130 11.96 -2.95 -1.10
C ILE A 130 13.04 -2.00 -1.60
N PRO A 131 12.64 -0.80 -2.06
CA PRO A 131 13.60 0.19 -2.57
C PRO A 131 14.50 0.76 -1.50
#